data_6d57f9bff24af7d0e8da0e5d8dccde75
#
_entry.id   6d57f9bff24af7d0e8da0e5d8dccde75
#
_cell.length_a   1.000
_cell.length_b   1.000
_cell.length_c   1.000
_cell.angle_alpha   90.00
_cell.angle_beta   90.00
_cell.angle_gamma   90.00
#
_symmetry.space_group_name_H-M   'P 1'
#
loop_
_entity.id
_entity.type
_entity.pdbx_description
1 polymer ?
#
loop_
_entity_poly.entity_id
_entity_poly.type
_entity_poly.pdbx_seq_one_letter_code
_entity_poly.pdbx_strand_id
1 'polypeptide(L)'
;MTGIPTATISRLVTYLRILEGLEAQDVSRTSSNDLAERAGVTAFQVRKDLAYFGRFGTRGMGYTVPILKRELMRVLGLNQTWNVVIVGVGRLGQAIANYPGASDYQFQYVGLFDVNPELIGQSVRGLTVRHVDELRDFTRTTRVDMGFLAVPPERAQDAAQSLADAGVRGILNFAPTVIQPRLLDRSGQQEISDEWRAVIVENVDFLAGMKRLAFYILNPHLSAVETEENE
;
A
#
# COMPACT_ATOMS: atom_id res chain seq x y z
N MET A 1 -20.58 12.23 -6.77
CA MET A 1 -19.83 11.14 -7.44
C MET A 1 -19.73 9.99 -6.45
N THR A 2 -20.23 8.83 -6.75
CA THR A 2 -20.02 7.63 -5.93
C THR A 2 -18.53 7.29 -5.97
N GLY A 3 -17.88 7.25 -4.81
CA GLY A 3 -16.45 6.93 -4.71
C GLY A 3 -16.13 5.57 -5.33
N ILE A 4 -14.88 5.40 -5.78
CA ILE A 4 -14.39 4.12 -6.29
C ILE A 4 -14.21 3.16 -5.10
N PRO A 5 -14.76 1.94 -5.14
CA PRO A 5 -14.60 0.97 -4.05
C PRO A 5 -13.12 0.59 -3.85
N THR A 6 -12.67 0.51 -2.60
CA THR A 6 -11.29 0.09 -2.26
C THR A 6 -10.92 -1.27 -2.88
N ALA A 7 -11.86 -2.21 -2.90
CA ALA A 7 -11.68 -3.51 -3.55
C ALA A 7 -11.36 -3.40 -5.05
N THR A 8 -11.89 -2.38 -5.76
CA THR A 8 -11.54 -2.11 -7.15
C THR A 8 -10.07 -1.73 -7.28
N ILE A 9 -9.58 -0.83 -6.42
CA ILE A 9 -8.16 -0.41 -6.42
C ILE A 9 -7.24 -1.60 -6.15
N SER A 10 -7.56 -2.43 -5.16
CA SER A 10 -6.78 -3.65 -4.85
C SER A 10 -6.70 -4.60 -6.06
N ARG A 11 -7.81 -4.78 -6.79
CA ARG A 11 -7.79 -5.59 -8.01
C ARG A 11 -7.01 -4.96 -9.15
N LEU A 12 -7.00 -3.62 -9.30
CA LEU A 12 -6.14 -2.96 -10.30
C LEU A 12 -4.66 -3.25 -10.05
N VAL A 13 -4.23 -3.28 -8.79
CA VAL A 13 -2.84 -3.68 -8.42
C VAL A 13 -2.59 -5.13 -8.84
N THR A 14 -3.56 -6.03 -8.64
CA THR A 14 -3.45 -7.43 -9.09
C THR A 14 -3.36 -7.51 -10.62
N TYR A 15 -4.21 -6.78 -11.34
CA TYR A 15 -4.18 -6.75 -12.81
C TYR A 15 -2.84 -6.20 -13.33
N LEU A 16 -2.30 -5.17 -12.69
CA LEU A 16 -0.98 -4.64 -13.05
C LEU A 16 0.11 -5.71 -12.94
N ARG A 17 0.18 -6.46 -11.83
CA ARG A 17 1.14 -7.56 -11.66
C ARG A 17 0.99 -8.65 -12.72
N ILE A 18 -0.25 -8.99 -13.08
CA ILE A 18 -0.53 -9.96 -14.16
C ILE A 18 0.01 -9.44 -15.50
N LEU A 19 -0.23 -8.15 -15.81
CA LEU A 19 0.25 -7.54 -17.05
C LEU A 19 1.78 -7.46 -17.09
N GLU A 20 2.45 -7.21 -15.98
CA GLU A 20 3.91 -7.25 -15.86
C GLU A 20 4.46 -8.66 -16.15
N GLY A 21 3.80 -9.69 -15.61
CA GLY A 21 4.14 -11.08 -15.88
C GLY A 21 3.91 -11.48 -17.36
N LEU A 22 2.84 -10.97 -17.98
CA LEU A 22 2.55 -11.21 -19.40
C LEU A 22 3.57 -10.50 -20.29
N GLU A 23 3.94 -9.26 -19.97
CA GLU A 23 4.95 -8.50 -20.71
C GLU A 23 6.32 -9.15 -20.62
N ALA A 24 6.71 -9.67 -19.45
CA ALA A 24 7.96 -10.42 -19.27
C ALA A 24 8.00 -11.75 -20.08
N GLN A 25 6.85 -12.24 -20.52
CA GLN A 25 6.67 -13.41 -21.39
C GLN A 25 6.47 -13.03 -22.86
N ASP A 26 6.70 -11.78 -23.24
CA ASP A 26 6.48 -11.23 -24.58
C ASP A 26 5.02 -11.38 -25.09
N VAL A 27 4.05 -11.50 -24.19
CA VAL A 27 2.63 -11.56 -24.53
C VAL A 27 2.11 -10.16 -24.83
N SER A 28 1.76 -9.89 -26.09
CA SER A 28 1.36 -8.56 -26.55
C SER A 28 -0.12 -8.23 -26.29
N ARG A 29 -0.98 -9.24 -26.12
CA ARG A 29 -2.42 -9.07 -25.97
C ARG A 29 -3.00 -10.01 -24.92
N THR A 30 -4.04 -9.55 -24.25
CA THR A 30 -4.81 -10.33 -23.28
C THR A 30 -6.32 -10.00 -23.40
N SER A 31 -7.16 -10.78 -22.76
CA SER A 31 -8.61 -10.58 -22.72
C SER A 31 -9.10 -10.35 -21.29
N SER A 32 -10.37 -9.90 -21.13
CA SER A 32 -10.98 -9.85 -19.81
C SER A 32 -11.17 -11.24 -19.18
N ASN A 33 -11.27 -12.30 -20.01
CA ASN A 33 -11.36 -13.67 -19.49
C ASN A 33 -10.00 -14.15 -18.95
N ASP A 34 -8.92 -13.93 -19.68
CA ASP A 34 -7.57 -14.30 -19.25
C ASP A 34 -7.14 -13.53 -17.99
N LEU A 35 -7.39 -12.21 -17.94
CA LEU A 35 -7.16 -11.44 -16.72
C LEU A 35 -8.00 -11.92 -15.53
N ALA A 36 -9.25 -12.28 -15.77
CA ALA A 36 -10.18 -12.76 -14.75
C ALA A 36 -9.73 -14.10 -14.17
N GLU A 37 -9.36 -15.06 -15.01
CA GLU A 37 -8.85 -16.37 -14.61
C GLU A 37 -7.62 -16.22 -13.71
N ARG A 38 -6.63 -15.42 -14.15
CA ARG A 38 -5.38 -15.17 -13.39
C ARG A 38 -5.61 -14.39 -12.10
N ALA A 39 -6.64 -13.53 -12.04
CA ALA A 39 -6.95 -12.72 -10.87
C ALA A 39 -7.95 -13.37 -9.91
N GLY A 40 -8.51 -14.54 -10.23
CA GLY A 40 -9.54 -15.21 -9.43
C GLY A 40 -10.85 -14.42 -9.36
N VAL A 41 -11.26 -13.75 -10.45
CA VAL A 41 -12.51 -12.95 -10.52
C VAL A 41 -13.26 -13.23 -11.81
N THR A 42 -14.44 -12.64 -12.00
CA THR A 42 -15.18 -12.78 -13.27
C THR A 42 -14.71 -11.77 -14.32
N ALA A 43 -14.82 -12.12 -15.60
CA ALA A 43 -14.57 -11.20 -16.71
C ALA A 43 -15.49 -9.96 -16.68
N PHE A 44 -16.69 -10.09 -16.14
CA PHE A 44 -17.59 -8.96 -15.90
C PHE A 44 -16.97 -8.00 -14.87
N GLN A 45 -16.40 -8.53 -13.78
CA GLN A 45 -15.76 -7.71 -12.76
C GLN A 45 -14.54 -6.97 -13.32
N VAL A 46 -13.69 -7.64 -14.12
CA VAL A 46 -12.56 -6.96 -14.82
C VAL A 46 -13.06 -5.78 -15.65
N ARG A 47 -14.06 -6.00 -16.48
CA ARG A 47 -14.63 -4.92 -17.31
C ARG A 47 -15.24 -3.79 -16.48
N LYS A 48 -15.93 -4.11 -15.39
CA LYS A 48 -16.53 -3.14 -14.47
C LYS A 48 -15.45 -2.30 -13.77
N ASP A 49 -14.40 -2.92 -13.27
CA ASP A 49 -13.30 -2.22 -12.60
C ASP A 49 -12.58 -1.27 -13.57
N LEU A 50 -12.25 -1.74 -14.75
CA LEU A 50 -11.58 -0.90 -15.75
C LEU A 50 -12.46 0.26 -16.22
N ALA A 51 -13.79 0.06 -16.30
CA ALA A 51 -14.73 1.09 -16.77
C ALA A 51 -14.79 2.34 -15.86
N TYR A 52 -14.38 2.24 -14.59
CA TYR A 52 -14.26 3.42 -13.71
C TYR A 52 -13.23 4.44 -14.21
N PHE A 53 -12.23 3.99 -14.97
CA PHE A 53 -11.07 4.80 -15.37
C PHE A 53 -11.00 5.08 -16.86
N GLY A 54 -11.92 4.52 -17.65
CA GLY A 54 -11.99 4.76 -19.08
C GLY A 54 -12.23 3.52 -19.93
N ARG A 55 -12.02 3.67 -21.23
CA ARG A 55 -12.13 2.57 -22.21
C ARG A 55 -10.74 2.13 -22.63
N PHE A 56 -10.30 0.95 -22.17
CA PHE A 56 -8.94 0.45 -22.39
C PHE A 56 -8.82 -0.61 -23.50
N GLY A 57 -9.92 -1.08 -24.06
CA GLY A 57 -9.92 -2.12 -25.07
C GLY A 57 -10.98 -1.93 -26.13
N THR A 58 -10.87 -2.69 -27.20
CA THR A 58 -11.86 -2.76 -28.28
C THR A 58 -12.69 -4.04 -28.14
N ARG A 59 -14.00 -3.93 -28.27
CA ARG A 59 -14.93 -5.07 -28.19
C ARG A 59 -14.50 -6.17 -29.17
N GLY A 60 -14.32 -7.39 -28.66
CA GLY A 60 -13.87 -8.55 -29.44
C GLY A 60 -12.37 -8.65 -29.65
N MET A 61 -11.58 -7.60 -29.37
CA MET A 61 -10.12 -7.60 -29.57
C MET A 61 -9.31 -7.67 -28.27
N GLY A 62 -9.94 -7.53 -27.10
CA GLY A 62 -9.26 -7.51 -25.80
C GLY A 62 -8.38 -6.27 -25.58
N TYR A 63 -7.29 -6.44 -24.84
CA TYR A 63 -6.41 -5.38 -24.40
C TYR A 63 -4.99 -5.60 -24.95
N THR A 64 -4.32 -4.53 -25.35
CA THR A 64 -2.89 -4.54 -25.65
C THR A 64 -2.15 -4.40 -24.31
N VAL A 65 -1.31 -5.41 -23.97
CA VAL A 65 -0.65 -5.53 -22.64
C VAL A 65 0.15 -4.29 -22.27
N PRO A 66 1.10 -3.78 -23.10
CA PRO A 66 1.88 -2.58 -22.74
C PRO A 66 1.01 -1.33 -22.57
N ILE A 67 -0.07 -1.21 -23.34
CA ILE A 67 -0.97 -0.04 -23.26
C ILE A 67 -1.77 -0.10 -21.96
N LEU A 68 -2.42 -1.22 -21.66
CA LEU A 68 -3.21 -1.37 -20.44
C LEU A 68 -2.33 -1.23 -19.21
N LYS A 69 -1.13 -1.83 -19.19
CA LYS A 69 -0.15 -1.67 -18.12
C LYS A 69 0.16 -0.20 -17.85
N ARG A 70 0.53 0.56 -18.88
CA ARG A 70 0.84 1.99 -18.76
C ARG A 70 -0.34 2.79 -18.21
N GLU A 71 -1.55 2.50 -18.66
CA GLU A 71 -2.75 3.18 -18.16
C GLU A 71 -3.04 2.84 -16.70
N LEU A 72 -2.87 1.58 -16.28
CA LEU A 72 -3.01 1.20 -14.87
C LEU A 72 -1.94 1.86 -14.00
N MET A 73 -0.68 1.93 -14.46
CA MET A 73 0.37 2.68 -13.75
C MET A 73 -0.01 4.15 -13.59
N ARG A 74 -0.57 4.78 -14.62
CA ARG A 74 -1.06 6.16 -14.55
C ARG A 74 -2.20 6.32 -13.55
N VAL A 75 -3.18 5.43 -13.59
CA VAL A 75 -4.35 5.45 -12.68
C VAL A 75 -3.93 5.25 -11.22
N LEU A 76 -2.97 4.35 -10.98
CA LEU A 76 -2.43 4.06 -9.65
C LEU A 76 -1.38 5.08 -9.17
N GLY A 77 -1.05 6.08 -9.99
CA GLY A 77 -0.07 7.12 -9.65
C GLY A 77 1.39 6.63 -9.65
N LEU A 78 1.68 5.50 -10.32
CA LEU A 78 3.01 4.86 -10.33
C LEU A 78 3.95 5.43 -11.41
N ASN A 79 3.56 6.52 -12.05
CA ASN A 79 4.36 7.26 -13.04
C ASN A 79 4.98 8.55 -12.48
N GLN A 80 4.94 8.74 -11.17
CA GLN A 80 5.54 9.87 -10.44
C GLN A 80 6.34 9.36 -9.24
N THR A 81 7.29 10.17 -8.80
CA THR A 81 8.11 9.84 -7.61
C THR A 81 7.32 10.09 -6.33
N TRP A 82 7.39 9.12 -5.43
CA TRP A 82 6.83 9.15 -4.08
C TRP A 82 7.96 9.12 -3.06
N ASN A 83 8.11 10.19 -2.29
CA ASN A 83 9.10 10.28 -1.23
C ASN A 83 8.58 9.65 0.05
N VAL A 84 9.31 8.69 0.56
CA VAL A 84 8.94 7.86 1.71
C VAL A 84 9.93 8.05 2.84
N VAL A 85 9.42 8.21 4.06
CA VAL A 85 10.23 8.09 5.29
C VAL A 85 9.86 6.81 6.02
N ILE A 86 10.81 6.25 6.76
CA ILE A 86 10.59 5.09 7.62
C ILE A 86 10.74 5.56 9.07
N VAL A 87 9.74 5.27 9.90
CA VAL A 87 9.76 5.48 11.34
C VAL A 87 9.81 4.11 12.03
N GLY A 88 10.87 3.90 12.81
CA GLY A 88 11.28 2.62 13.36
C GLY A 88 12.28 1.91 12.44
N VAL A 89 13.58 1.99 12.81
CA VAL A 89 14.70 1.44 12.03
C VAL A 89 15.28 0.19 12.70
N GLY A 90 14.42 -0.56 13.38
CA GLY A 90 14.72 -1.90 13.88
C GLY A 90 14.86 -2.92 12.75
N ARG A 91 14.82 -4.22 13.07
CA ARG A 91 15.01 -5.29 12.06
C ARG A 91 14.06 -5.17 10.86
N LEU A 92 12.78 -4.89 11.11
CA LEU A 92 11.78 -4.76 10.05
C LEU A 92 12.01 -3.49 9.22
N GLY A 93 12.22 -2.33 9.87
CA GLY A 93 12.47 -1.07 9.16
C GLY A 93 13.70 -1.13 8.29
N GLN A 94 14.78 -1.76 8.75
CA GLN A 94 15.99 -2.00 7.95
C GLN A 94 15.72 -2.94 6.77
N ALA A 95 14.93 -4.00 6.97
CA ALA A 95 14.54 -4.90 5.89
C ALA A 95 13.73 -4.17 4.80
N ILE A 96 12.78 -3.33 5.22
CA ILE A 96 11.99 -2.48 4.31
C ILE A 96 12.89 -1.49 3.56
N ALA A 97 13.78 -0.78 4.27
CA ALA A 97 14.72 0.16 3.66
C ALA A 97 15.61 -0.51 2.60
N ASN A 98 15.96 -1.77 2.81
CA ASN A 98 16.80 -2.54 1.90
C ASN A 98 16.02 -3.27 0.79
N TYR A 99 14.68 -3.20 0.78
CA TYR A 99 13.89 -3.87 -0.24
C TYR A 99 14.07 -3.19 -1.62
N PRO A 100 14.57 -3.91 -2.64
CA PRO A 100 14.90 -3.30 -3.93
C PRO A 100 13.68 -2.93 -4.76
N GLY A 101 12.56 -3.65 -4.63
CA GLY A 101 11.38 -3.48 -5.49
C GLY A 101 10.62 -2.16 -5.31
N ALA A 102 10.94 -1.35 -4.28
CA ALA A 102 10.31 -0.05 -4.09
C ALA A 102 10.69 0.93 -5.22
N SER A 103 11.94 0.90 -5.68
CA SER A 103 12.43 1.78 -6.74
C SER A 103 11.80 1.50 -8.11
N ASP A 104 11.33 0.28 -8.36
CA ASP A 104 10.70 -0.10 -9.63
C ASP A 104 9.38 0.67 -9.88
N TYR A 105 8.73 1.12 -8.79
CA TYR A 105 7.51 1.92 -8.81
C TYR A 105 7.73 3.36 -8.36
N GLN A 106 8.96 3.88 -8.47
CA GLN A 106 9.33 5.26 -8.14
C GLN A 106 9.14 5.64 -6.65
N PHE A 107 9.10 4.67 -5.72
CA PHE A 107 9.16 4.95 -4.28
C PHE A 107 10.61 5.15 -3.85
N GLN A 108 10.91 6.35 -3.33
CA GLN A 108 12.25 6.72 -2.89
C GLN A 108 12.27 6.93 -1.37
N TYR A 109 13.11 6.19 -0.67
CA TYR A 109 13.35 6.45 0.74
C TYR A 109 14.23 7.69 0.88
N VAL A 110 13.71 8.72 1.56
CA VAL A 110 14.38 10.03 1.72
C VAL A 110 14.80 10.30 3.17
N GLY A 111 14.28 9.55 4.15
CA GLY A 111 14.62 9.72 5.56
C GLY A 111 14.32 8.48 6.39
N LEU A 112 15.12 8.29 7.44
CA LEU A 112 14.98 7.22 8.40
C LEU A 112 14.95 7.82 9.81
N PHE A 113 13.95 7.42 10.62
CA PHE A 113 13.71 8.00 11.94
C PHE A 113 13.52 6.91 12.99
N ASP A 114 14.13 7.10 14.15
CA ASP A 114 13.99 6.21 15.31
C ASP A 114 14.07 7.03 16.61
N VAL A 115 13.68 6.41 17.72
CA VAL A 115 13.84 6.97 19.07
C VAL A 115 15.04 6.34 19.81
N ASN A 116 15.57 5.21 19.29
CA ASN A 116 16.66 4.49 19.93
C ASN A 116 18.00 5.22 19.68
N PRO A 117 18.66 5.75 20.74
CA PRO A 117 19.93 6.47 20.62
C PRO A 117 21.04 5.62 20.00
N GLU A 118 20.98 4.29 20.12
CA GLU A 118 21.98 3.39 19.52
C GLU A 118 21.89 3.34 17.99
N LEU A 119 20.71 3.65 17.42
CA LEU A 119 20.50 3.66 15.97
C LEU A 119 20.71 5.03 15.35
N ILE A 120 20.52 6.09 16.14
CA ILE A 120 20.67 7.47 15.66
C ILE A 120 22.11 7.72 15.22
N GLY A 121 22.28 8.32 14.04
CA GLY A 121 23.58 8.55 13.41
C GLY A 121 24.10 7.36 12.59
N GLN A 122 23.54 6.16 12.72
CA GLN A 122 23.90 5.05 11.84
C GLN A 122 23.43 5.30 10.41
N SER A 123 24.11 4.69 9.45
CA SER A 123 23.76 4.78 8.03
C SER A 123 23.13 3.48 7.53
N VAL A 124 21.96 3.58 6.92
CA VAL A 124 21.28 2.47 6.22
C VAL A 124 21.00 2.92 4.78
N ARG A 125 21.55 2.22 3.80
CA ARG A 125 21.49 2.58 2.36
C ARG A 125 21.88 4.02 2.04
N GLY A 126 22.88 4.55 2.75
CA GLY A 126 23.34 5.92 2.56
C GLY A 126 22.47 7.00 3.20
N LEU A 127 21.39 6.62 3.89
CA LEU A 127 20.57 7.54 4.68
C LEU A 127 20.98 7.44 6.16
N THR A 128 21.18 8.59 6.81
CA THR A 128 21.44 8.64 8.23
C THR A 128 20.15 8.54 9.03
N VAL A 129 20.13 7.67 10.03
CA VAL A 129 19.02 7.55 10.98
C VAL A 129 19.00 8.80 11.87
N ARG A 130 17.87 9.50 11.93
CA ARG A 130 17.62 10.70 12.71
C ARG A 130 16.71 10.42 13.89
N HIS A 131 16.70 11.29 14.89
CA HIS A 131 15.69 11.24 15.93
C HIS A 131 14.29 11.61 15.37
N VAL A 132 13.23 10.94 15.84
CA VAL A 132 11.87 11.18 15.35
C VAL A 132 11.41 12.63 15.55
N ASP A 133 11.91 13.32 16.56
CA ASP A 133 11.61 14.75 16.83
C ASP A 133 12.06 15.66 15.68
N GLU A 134 13.04 15.25 14.88
CA GLU A 134 13.51 15.99 13.71
C GLU A 134 12.58 15.88 12.50
N LEU A 135 11.57 14.98 12.55
CA LEU A 135 10.71 14.69 11.41
C LEU A 135 9.97 15.94 10.90
N ARG A 136 9.45 16.76 11.81
CA ARG A 136 8.73 18.00 11.45
C ARG A 136 9.63 19.02 10.75
N ASP A 137 10.86 19.17 11.21
CA ASP A 137 11.82 20.09 10.58
C ASP A 137 12.32 19.53 9.24
N PHE A 138 12.49 18.22 9.17
CA PHE A 138 12.86 17.51 7.93
C PHE A 138 11.79 17.73 6.83
N THR A 139 10.51 17.61 7.14
CA THR A 139 9.42 17.78 6.16
C THR A 139 9.24 19.23 5.69
N ARG A 140 9.78 20.22 6.42
CA ARG A 140 9.80 21.62 5.95
C ARG A 140 10.74 21.86 4.78
N THR A 141 11.79 21.06 4.67
CA THR A 141 12.85 21.20 3.65
C THR A 141 12.81 20.09 2.61
N THR A 142 12.19 18.98 2.93
CA THR A 142 12.12 17.79 2.07
C THR A 142 10.66 17.38 1.90
N ARG A 143 10.19 17.29 0.65
CA ARG A 143 8.86 16.75 0.39
C ARG A 143 8.79 15.30 0.84
N VAL A 144 7.80 14.98 1.67
CA VAL A 144 7.50 13.62 2.12
C VAL A 144 6.04 13.33 1.81
N ASP A 145 5.80 12.27 1.07
CA ASP A 145 4.45 11.87 0.65
C ASP A 145 3.89 10.77 1.56
N MET A 146 4.75 9.85 1.99
CA MET A 146 4.36 8.66 2.77
C MET A 146 5.30 8.40 3.94
N GLY A 147 4.73 7.83 5.01
CA GLY A 147 5.47 7.32 6.16
C GLY A 147 5.22 5.83 6.35
N PHE A 148 6.28 5.04 6.51
CA PHE A 148 6.18 3.63 6.85
C PHE A 148 6.46 3.46 8.34
N LEU A 149 5.50 2.86 9.08
CA LEU A 149 5.62 2.61 10.52
C LEU A 149 6.06 1.17 10.75
N ALA A 150 7.30 1.01 11.21
CA ALA A 150 7.88 -0.29 11.59
C ALA A 150 8.27 -0.28 13.08
N VAL A 151 7.38 0.23 13.93
CA VAL A 151 7.55 0.41 15.38
C VAL A 151 6.74 -0.63 16.17
N PRO A 152 7.03 -0.85 17.46
CA PRO A 152 6.19 -1.67 18.32
C PRO A 152 4.75 -1.15 18.41
N PRO A 153 3.74 -2.05 18.63
CA PRO A 153 2.32 -1.68 18.64
C PRO A 153 1.97 -0.51 19.57
N GLU A 154 2.59 -0.49 20.76
CA GLU A 154 2.39 0.53 21.78
C GLU A 154 2.90 1.93 21.40
N ARG A 155 3.76 2.01 20.38
CA ARG A 155 4.31 3.27 19.86
C ARG A 155 3.69 3.71 18.54
N ALA A 156 2.89 2.85 17.92
CA ALA A 156 2.42 3.06 16.56
C ALA A 156 1.50 4.27 16.43
N GLN A 157 0.62 4.51 17.40
CA GLN A 157 -0.30 5.66 17.37
C GLN A 157 0.46 6.99 17.50
N ASP A 158 1.45 7.08 18.42
CA ASP A 158 2.25 8.30 18.61
C ASP A 158 3.11 8.58 17.38
N ALA A 159 3.70 7.54 16.79
CA ALA A 159 4.50 7.69 15.57
C ALA A 159 3.64 8.09 14.36
N ALA A 160 2.41 7.58 14.26
CA ALA A 160 1.46 7.99 13.24
C ALA A 160 1.03 9.45 13.42
N GLN A 161 0.83 9.90 14.67
CA GLN A 161 0.53 11.28 14.98
C GLN A 161 1.68 12.21 14.57
N SER A 162 2.93 11.82 14.86
CA SER A 162 4.10 12.59 14.44
C SER A 162 4.20 12.76 12.92
N LEU A 163 3.83 11.72 12.15
CA LEU A 163 3.76 11.79 10.69
C LEU A 163 2.64 12.73 10.21
N ALA A 164 1.45 12.63 10.81
CA ALA A 164 0.32 13.50 10.48
C ALA A 164 0.64 14.97 10.78
N ASP A 165 1.21 15.27 11.93
CA ASP A 165 1.64 16.62 12.36
C ASP A 165 2.75 17.19 11.47
N ALA A 166 3.54 16.31 10.87
CA ALA A 166 4.57 16.68 9.88
C ALA A 166 4.01 16.85 8.45
N GLY A 167 2.68 16.69 8.25
CA GLY A 167 2.01 16.88 6.97
C GLY A 167 2.07 15.69 6.01
N VAL A 168 2.48 14.52 6.49
CA VAL A 168 2.51 13.28 5.70
C VAL A 168 1.08 12.79 5.47
N ARG A 169 0.73 12.44 4.22
CA ARG A 169 -0.64 12.10 3.82
C ARG A 169 -0.91 10.60 3.69
N GLY A 170 0.10 9.78 3.51
CA GLY A 170 -0.03 8.33 3.41
C GLY A 170 0.75 7.65 4.52
N ILE A 171 0.14 6.73 5.25
CA ILE A 171 0.81 5.93 6.27
C ILE A 171 0.63 4.45 5.96
N LEU A 172 1.75 3.73 5.77
CA LEU A 172 1.76 2.29 5.68
C LEU A 172 2.19 1.72 7.04
N ASN A 173 1.24 1.14 7.75
CA ASN A 173 1.45 0.65 9.10
C ASN A 173 1.77 -0.85 9.11
N PHE A 174 2.97 -1.20 9.58
CA PHE A 174 3.41 -2.59 9.79
C PHE A 174 3.28 -3.05 11.25
N ALA A 175 2.95 -2.15 12.18
CA ALA A 175 2.68 -2.54 13.56
C ALA A 175 1.35 -3.32 13.63
N PRO A 176 1.27 -4.43 14.39
CA PRO A 176 0.07 -5.24 14.49
C PRO A 176 -1.00 -4.57 15.39
N THR A 177 -1.36 -3.36 15.05
CA THR A 177 -2.39 -2.54 15.72
C THR A 177 -3.10 -1.66 14.72
N VAL A 178 -4.32 -1.26 15.03
CA VAL A 178 -5.12 -0.35 14.19
C VAL A 178 -4.78 1.09 14.56
N ILE A 179 -4.25 1.84 13.61
CA ILE A 179 -4.06 3.28 13.74
C ILE A 179 -5.41 3.95 13.52
N GLN A 180 -5.79 4.82 14.44
CA GLN A 180 -7.05 5.56 14.36
C GLN A 180 -6.77 7.06 14.43
N PRO A 181 -7.40 7.87 13.58
CA PRO A 181 -7.36 9.33 13.69
C PRO A 181 -8.16 9.76 14.93
N ARG A 182 -7.53 9.79 16.11
CA ARG A 182 -8.23 10.16 17.36
C ARG A 182 -7.62 11.42 17.95
N LEU A 183 -8.45 12.45 18.09
CA LEU A 183 -8.35 13.38 19.19
C LEU A 183 -9.60 13.17 20.05
N LEU A 184 -9.40 12.90 21.32
CA LEU A 184 -10.46 13.06 22.32
C LEU A 184 -10.41 14.54 22.74
N ASP A 185 -11.50 15.25 22.54
CA ASP A 185 -11.65 16.57 23.13
C ASP A 185 -11.74 16.46 24.68
N ARG A 186 -11.72 17.60 25.38
CA ARG A 186 -11.84 17.63 26.84
C ARG A 186 -13.16 17.08 27.37
N SER A 187 -14.15 16.84 26.48
CA SER A 187 -15.46 16.25 26.79
C SER A 187 -15.54 14.76 26.53
N GLY A 188 -14.49 14.16 25.95
CA GLY A 188 -14.46 12.75 25.55
C GLY A 188 -15.15 12.47 24.22
N GLN A 189 -15.52 13.51 23.44
CA GLN A 189 -16.02 13.34 22.09
C GLN A 189 -14.86 13.16 21.09
N GLN A 190 -15.04 12.26 20.13
CA GLN A 190 -14.06 12.04 19.07
C GLN A 190 -14.11 13.20 18.08
N GLU A 191 -13.08 14.03 18.10
CA GLU A 191 -12.86 15.03 17.07
C GLU A 191 -11.66 14.59 16.20
N ILE A 192 -11.85 14.56 14.89
CA ILE A 192 -10.75 14.28 13.94
C ILE A 192 -10.13 15.62 13.63
N SER A 193 -8.83 15.77 13.97
CA SER A 193 -8.10 16.99 13.60
C SER A 193 -8.01 17.16 12.08
N ASP A 194 -7.83 18.38 11.62
CA ASP A 194 -7.75 18.68 10.20
C ASP A 194 -6.56 17.98 9.53
N GLU A 195 -5.46 17.77 10.24
CA GLU A 195 -4.30 17.02 9.79
C GLU A 195 -4.69 15.58 9.45
N TRP A 196 -5.46 14.91 10.32
CA TRP A 196 -5.89 13.52 10.11
C TRP A 196 -6.94 13.35 9.01
N ARG A 197 -7.75 14.36 8.69
CA ARG A 197 -8.74 14.29 7.60
C ARG A 197 -8.12 14.03 6.24
N ALA A 198 -6.84 14.42 6.07
CA ALA A 198 -6.09 14.24 4.83
C ALA A 198 -5.22 12.98 4.82
N VAL A 199 -5.12 12.25 5.95
CA VAL A 199 -4.24 11.07 6.10
C VAL A 199 -4.99 9.79 5.71
N ILE A 200 -4.36 9.00 4.85
CA ILE A 200 -4.81 7.66 4.49
C ILE A 200 -3.89 6.66 5.19
N VAL A 201 -4.46 5.71 5.93
CA VAL A 201 -3.70 4.65 6.60
C VAL A 201 -4.02 3.31 5.94
N GLU A 202 -2.98 2.61 5.50
CA GLU A 202 -3.05 1.22 5.04
C GLU A 202 -2.32 0.34 6.06
N ASN A 203 -2.96 -0.76 6.50
CA ASN A 203 -2.40 -1.66 7.50
C ASN A 203 -1.88 -2.95 6.85
N VAL A 204 -0.63 -3.29 7.12
CA VAL A 204 0.01 -4.55 6.70
C VAL A 204 0.10 -5.47 7.92
N ASP A 205 -0.96 -6.24 8.18
CA ASP A 205 -1.03 -7.16 9.31
C ASP A 205 -0.87 -8.63 8.85
N PHE A 206 0.38 -9.11 8.86
CA PHE A 206 0.68 -10.50 8.53
C PHE A 206 0.15 -11.49 9.58
N LEU A 207 0.04 -11.08 10.86
CA LEU A 207 -0.53 -11.93 11.92
C LEU A 207 -2.02 -12.15 11.70
N ALA A 208 -2.77 -11.14 11.23
CA ALA A 208 -4.15 -11.33 10.82
C ALA A 208 -4.27 -12.32 9.66
N GLY A 209 -3.33 -12.30 8.72
CA GLY A 209 -3.22 -13.30 7.66
C GLY A 209 -3.05 -14.70 8.21
N MET A 210 -2.11 -14.90 9.14
CA MET A 210 -1.88 -16.19 9.78
C MET A 210 -3.12 -16.69 10.55
N LYS A 211 -3.81 -15.81 11.27
CA LYS A 211 -5.05 -16.16 11.99
C LYS A 211 -6.16 -16.61 11.04
N ARG A 212 -6.32 -15.92 9.89
CA ARG A 212 -7.27 -16.32 8.85
C ARG A 212 -6.91 -17.70 8.25
N LEU A 213 -5.63 -17.94 7.96
CA LEU A 213 -5.17 -19.24 7.47
C LEU A 213 -5.48 -20.35 8.49
N ALA A 214 -5.18 -20.14 9.77
CA ALA A 214 -5.50 -21.10 10.83
C ALA A 214 -7.00 -21.43 10.87
N PHE A 215 -7.86 -20.41 10.75
CA PHE A 215 -9.31 -20.61 10.69
C PHE A 215 -9.72 -21.48 9.50
N TYR A 216 -9.23 -21.20 8.28
CA TYR A 216 -9.59 -21.97 7.09
C TYR A 216 -9.01 -23.39 7.09
N ILE A 217 -7.83 -23.60 7.67
CA ILE A 217 -7.26 -24.94 7.86
C ILE A 217 -8.16 -25.79 8.76
N LEU A 218 -8.70 -25.21 9.83
CA LEU A 218 -9.61 -25.89 10.74
C LEU A 218 -11.04 -26.05 10.18
N ASN A 219 -11.43 -25.20 9.23
CA ASN A 219 -12.77 -25.14 8.66
C ASN A 219 -12.72 -25.13 7.12
N PRO A 220 -12.21 -26.19 6.47
CA PRO A 220 -11.97 -26.19 5.02
C PRO A 220 -13.25 -26.00 4.20
N HIS A 221 -14.41 -26.44 4.72
CA HIS A 221 -15.71 -26.27 4.09
C HIS A 221 -16.21 -24.80 4.06
N LEU A 222 -15.56 -23.88 4.79
CA LEU A 222 -15.85 -22.44 4.81
C LEU A 222 -14.84 -21.63 3.98
N SER A 223 -13.83 -22.28 3.37
CA SER A 223 -12.94 -21.60 2.46
C SER A 223 -13.70 -21.30 1.16
N ALA A 224 -13.62 -20.05 0.68
CA ALA A 224 -14.21 -19.64 -0.61
C ALA A 224 -13.51 -20.28 -1.84
N VAL A 225 -12.59 -21.22 -1.62
CA VAL A 225 -12.01 -22.08 -2.64
C VAL A 225 -12.89 -23.33 -2.74
N GLU A 226 -14.17 -23.16 -3.05
CA GLU A 226 -14.92 -24.24 -3.66
C GLU A 226 -14.41 -24.37 -5.10
N THR A 227 -13.58 -25.38 -5.30
CA THR A 227 -13.43 -26.02 -6.60
C THR A 227 -14.84 -26.28 -7.15
N GLU A 228 -15.16 -25.66 -8.28
CA GLU A 228 -16.22 -26.14 -9.18
C GLU A 228 -15.80 -27.53 -9.68
N GLU A 229 -15.96 -28.54 -8.85
CA GLU A 229 -16.10 -29.94 -9.23
C GLU A 229 -17.52 -30.35 -8.85
N ASN A 230 -18.42 -30.22 -9.81
CA ASN A 230 -19.62 -30.99 -10.12
C ASN A 230 -20.72 -30.11 -10.71
N GLU A 231 -20.72 -29.97 -12.02
CA GLU A 231 -21.85 -30.32 -12.89
C GLU A 231 -21.41 -30.30 -14.37
#